data_4862043874892d608bd69c5d7c5a78d9
#
_entry.id   4862043874892d608bd69c5d7c5a78d9
#
_cell.length_a   1.000
_cell.length_b   1.000
_cell.length_c   1.000
_cell.angle_alpha   90.00
_cell.angle_beta   90.00
_cell.angle_gamma   90.00
#
_symmetry.space_group_name_H-M   'P 1'
#
loop_
_entity.id
_entity.type
_entity.pdbx_description
1 polymer ?
#
loop_
_entity_poly.entity_id
_entity_poly.type
_entity_poly.pdbx_seq_one_letter_code
_entity_poly.pdbx_strand_id
1 'polypeptide(L)'
;MRIHVLPGDSVAETFAAAGLDGETMVCRECLVDGDISGETLEEFWDLRANFIEVHYGGDPLEYRERVAYELERLLEAGPEDEFFLWFEYELFCQANMWFCLTLLKSTGAKVFRVMPTGLDPDKIWDGFGAMTGCFDERVEFTAADIDAACELWQAFRDRDAGRLLELGEYRSPAFPFLKEVCRAAAEIETRPQAIVNELLANGHTALEDVLHEFRKRAGVYGFGDLQVERLIHAASN
;
A
#
# COMPACT_ATOMS: atom_id res chain seq x y z
N MET A 1 -22.35 0.77 9.19
CA MET A 1 -21.28 0.85 10.21
C MET A 1 -20.23 1.87 9.78
N ARG A 2 -19.31 2.26 10.70
CA ARG A 2 -18.10 3.05 10.37
C ARG A 2 -16.89 2.17 10.56
N ILE A 3 -16.05 2.03 9.55
CA ILE A 3 -14.91 1.12 9.56
C ILE A 3 -13.67 1.87 9.07
N HIS A 4 -12.61 1.89 9.90
CA HIS A 4 -11.33 2.49 9.58
C HIS A 4 -10.36 1.39 9.13
N VAL A 5 -9.95 1.42 7.86
CA VAL A 5 -8.97 0.50 7.30
C VAL A 5 -7.59 1.13 7.43
N LEU A 6 -6.75 0.54 8.26
CA LEU A 6 -5.43 1.04 8.62
C LEU A 6 -4.33 0.29 7.84
N PRO A 7 -3.23 0.94 7.44
CA PRO A 7 -2.22 0.35 6.55
C PRO A 7 -1.26 -0.62 7.25
N GLY A 8 -1.38 -0.80 8.56
CA GLY A 8 -0.53 -1.69 9.34
C GLY A 8 -0.70 -1.50 10.85
N ASP A 9 -0.11 -2.41 11.63
CA ASP A 9 -0.24 -2.43 13.09
C ASP A 9 0.36 -1.19 13.76
N SER A 10 1.44 -0.61 13.22
CA SER A 10 2.05 0.61 13.77
C SER A 10 1.11 1.82 13.72
N VAL A 11 0.34 1.94 12.64
CA VAL A 11 -0.69 2.97 12.52
C VAL A 11 -1.88 2.66 13.42
N ALA A 12 -2.25 1.38 13.58
CA ALA A 12 -3.33 0.96 14.47
C ALA A 12 -3.05 1.31 15.94
N GLU A 13 -1.82 1.14 16.40
CA GLU A 13 -1.39 1.55 17.75
C GLU A 13 -1.57 3.07 17.97
N THR A 14 -1.16 3.86 16.98
CA THR A 14 -1.31 5.33 17.04
C THR A 14 -2.78 5.76 16.91
N PHE A 15 -3.55 5.07 16.06
CA PHE A 15 -4.97 5.35 15.82
C PHE A 15 -5.81 5.15 17.08
N ALA A 16 -5.52 4.14 17.89
CA ALA A 16 -6.24 3.87 19.13
C ALA A 16 -6.26 5.07 20.09
N ALA A 17 -5.23 5.92 20.05
CA ALA A 17 -5.14 7.13 20.86
C ALA A 17 -5.93 8.32 20.27
N ALA A 18 -6.37 8.25 19.02
CA ALA A 18 -7.07 9.35 18.34
C ALA A 18 -8.54 9.51 18.79
N GLY A 19 -9.14 8.50 19.42
CA GLY A 19 -10.50 8.55 19.98
C GLY A 19 -11.60 8.70 18.93
N LEU A 20 -11.34 8.29 17.69
CA LEU A 20 -12.33 8.28 16.60
C LEU A 20 -13.30 7.12 16.79
N ASP A 21 -14.59 7.36 16.51
CA ASP A 21 -15.66 6.38 16.62
C ASP A 21 -15.71 5.49 15.37
N GLY A 22 -15.81 4.17 15.58
CA GLY A 22 -15.89 3.16 14.53
C GLY A 22 -15.07 1.90 14.83
N GLU A 23 -15.25 0.89 14.01
CA GLU A 23 -14.44 -0.32 14.03
C GLU A 23 -13.14 -0.11 13.27
N THR A 24 -12.11 -0.89 13.60
CA THR A 24 -10.83 -0.89 12.86
C THR A 24 -10.62 -2.21 12.15
N MET A 25 -10.09 -2.14 10.94
CA MET A 25 -9.52 -3.23 10.16
C MET A 25 -8.07 -2.89 9.86
N VAL A 26 -7.19 -3.88 9.83
CA VAL A 26 -5.78 -3.65 9.53
C VAL A 26 -5.38 -4.38 8.25
N CYS A 27 -5.01 -3.63 7.24
CA CYS A 27 -4.43 -4.17 6.01
C CYS A 27 -2.95 -4.51 6.26
N ARG A 28 -2.67 -5.78 6.54
CA ARG A 28 -1.31 -6.30 6.83
C ARG A 28 -0.60 -6.84 5.59
N GLU A 29 -1.04 -6.43 4.41
CA GLU A 29 -0.43 -6.86 3.17
C GLU A 29 0.75 -5.99 2.72
N CYS A 30 1.63 -6.61 1.94
CA CYS A 30 2.74 -5.95 1.24
C CYS A 30 2.68 -6.26 -0.27
N LEU A 31 1.63 -5.77 -0.94
CA LEU A 31 1.35 -6.10 -2.34
C LEU A 31 2.36 -5.54 -3.35
N VAL A 32 3.29 -4.72 -2.89
CA VAL A 32 4.44 -4.27 -3.69
C VAL A 32 5.49 -5.36 -3.90
N ASP A 33 5.41 -6.44 -3.12
CA ASP A 33 6.42 -7.51 -3.12
C ASP A 33 5.77 -8.88 -3.32
N GLY A 34 6.42 -9.72 -4.13
CA GLY A 34 6.03 -11.09 -4.40
C GLY A 34 4.98 -11.26 -5.49
N ASP A 35 4.46 -12.48 -5.55
CA ASP A 35 3.43 -12.86 -6.50
C ASP A 35 2.06 -12.33 -6.07
N ILE A 36 1.46 -11.55 -6.93
CA ILE A 36 0.13 -10.97 -6.78
C ILE A 36 -0.81 -11.42 -7.91
N SER A 37 -0.47 -12.50 -8.61
CA SER A 37 -1.31 -13.13 -9.62
C SER A 37 -2.47 -13.93 -8.96
N GLY A 38 -3.14 -14.73 -9.71
CA GLY A 38 -4.30 -15.51 -9.28
C GLY A 38 -5.54 -15.11 -10.05
N GLU A 39 -6.26 -16.07 -10.62
CA GLU A 39 -7.48 -15.81 -11.38
C GLU A 39 -8.68 -15.61 -10.46
N THR A 40 -8.63 -16.22 -9.27
CA THR A 40 -9.64 -16.09 -8.23
C THR A 40 -9.03 -15.49 -6.96
N LEU A 41 -9.88 -14.96 -6.07
CA LEU A 41 -9.42 -14.44 -4.78
C LEU A 41 -8.82 -15.54 -3.91
N GLU A 42 -9.34 -16.76 -3.98
CA GLU A 42 -8.81 -17.92 -3.26
C GLU A 42 -7.38 -18.27 -3.73
N GLU A 43 -7.16 -18.34 -5.04
CA GLU A 43 -5.82 -18.57 -5.62
C GLU A 43 -4.86 -17.43 -5.25
N PHE A 44 -5.33 -16.20 -5.28
CA PHE A 44 -4.55 -15.03 -4.86
C PHE A 44 -4.06 -15.19 -3.41
N TRP A 45 -4.96 -15.55 -2.48
CA TRP A 45 -4.57 -15.75 -1.08
C TRP A 45 -3.61 -16.92 -0.89
N ASP A 46 -3.75 -18.03 -1.66
CA ASP A 46 -2.83 -19.14 -1.61
C ASP A 46 -1.42 -18.75 -2.06
N LEU A 47 -1.32 -18.00 -3.17
CA LEU A 47 -0.04 -17.47 -3.65
C LEU A 47 0.60 -16.52 -2.64
N ARG A 48 -0.20 -15.64 -2.03
CA ARG A 48 0.27 -14.71 -1.01
C ARG A 48 0.74 -15.42 0.26
N ALA A 49 -0.02 -16.38 0.77
CA ALA A 49 0.34 -17.17 1.93
C ALA A 49 1.68 -17.91 1.72
N ASN A 50 1.84 -18.56 0.57
CA ASN A 50 3.10 -19.23 0.20
C ASN A 50 4.26 -18.23 0.08
N PHE A 51 4.04 -17.06 -0.52
CA PHE A 51 5.07 -16.03 -0.62
C PHE A 51 5.53 -15.55 0.76
N ILE A 52 4.61 -15.27 1.66
CA ILE A 52 4.88 -14.81 3.02
C ILE A 52 5.64 -15.91 3.82
N GLU A 53 5.24 -17.18 3.68
CA GLU A 53 5.95 -18.31 4.32
C GLU A 53 7.40 -18.39 3.83
N VAL A 54 7.61 -18.43 2.53
CA VAL A 54 8.93 -18.67 1.92
C VAL A 54 9.89 -17.50 2.13
N HIS A 55 9.40 -16.26 2.05
CA HIS A 55 10.25 -15.08 2.02
C HIS A 55 10.30 -14.28 3.33
N TYR A 56 9.29 -14.44 4.18
CA TYR A 56 9.19 -13.72 5.45
C TYR A 56 9.07 -14.66 6.66
N GLY A 57 9.01 -16.00 6.43
CA GLY A 57 8.91 -16.98 7.52
C GLY A 57 7.57 -16.95 8.26
N GLY A 58 6.53 -16.36 7.66
CA GLY A 58 5.21 -16.32 8.25
C GLY A 58 4.50 -17.66 8.20
N ASP A 59 3.53 -17.88 9.10
CA ASP A 59 2.69 -19.07 9.10
C ASP A 59 1.52 -18.87 8.12
N PRO A 60 1.29 -19.80 7.15
CA PRO A 60 0.21 -19.66 6.17
C PRO A 60 -1.20 -19.63 6.78
N LEU A 61 -1.43 -20.34 7.89
CA LEU A 61 -2.73 -20.34 8.58
C LEU A 61 -2.95 -19.00 9.28
N GLU A 62 -1.92 -18.50 9.98
CA GLU A 62 -2.00 -17.17 10.61
C GLU A 62 -2.20 -16.08 9.54
N TYR A 63 -1.54 -16.18 8.39
CA TYR A 63 -1.76 -15.27 7.27
C TYR A 63 -3.24 -15.29 6.81
N ARG A 64 -3.83 -16.48 6.62
CA ARG A 64 -5.23 -16.62 6.24
C ARG A 64 -6.16 -15.98 7.27
N GLU A 65 -5.94 -16.23 8.56
CA GLU A 65 -6.80 -15.72 9.63
C GLU A 65 -6.67 -14.21 9.83
N ARG A 66 -5.45 -13.68 9.82
CA ARG A 66 -5.19 -12.27 10.18
C ARG A 66 -5.13 -11.31 9.01
N VAL A 67 -4.94 -11.82 7.79
CA VAL A 67 -4.80 -10.97 6.60
C VAL A 67 -5.93 -11.23 5.62
N ALA A 68 -6.05 -12.45 5.09
CA ALA A 68 -7.04 -12.75 4.06
C ALA A 68 -8.48 -12.53 4.57
N TYR A 69 -8.86 -13.18 5.67
CA TYR A 69 -10.21 -13.06 6.22
C TYR A 69 -10.51 -11.65 6.71
N GLU A 70 -9.51 -10.93 7.22
CA GLU A 70 -9.71 -9.52 7.60
C GLU A 70 -10.07 -8.66 6.38
N LEU A 71 -9.37 -8.83 5.25
CA LEU A 71 -9.65 -8.08 4.02
C LEU A 71 -10.91 -8.55 3.30
N GLU A 72 -11.26 -9.84 3.38
CA GLU A 72 -12.50 -10.36 2.81
C GLU A 72 -13.77 -9.76 3.44
N ARG A 73 -13.69 -9.28 4.67
CA ARG A 73 -14.79 -8.52 5.30
C ARG A 73 -15.19 -7.28 4.49
N LEU A 74 -14.30 -6.74 3.66
CA LEU A 74 -14.64 -5.64 2.74
C LEU A 74 -15.73 -6.02 1.74
N LEU A 75 -15.82 -7.30 1.36
CA LEU A 75 -16.83 -7.83 0.44
C LEU A 75 -18.22 -7.94 1.09
N GLU A 76 -18.31 -7.96 2.41
CA GLU A 76 -19.54 -8.04 3.18
C GLU A 76 -20.21 -6.68 3.38
N ALA A 77 -19.55 -5.59 2.93
CA ALA A 77 -20.01 -4.23 3.07
C ALA A 77 -21.34 -3.99 2.33
N GLY A 78 -22.12 -3.05 2.81
CA GLY A 78 -23.38 -2.63 2.20
C GLY A 78 -23.49 -1.11 2.05
N PRO A 79 -24.56 -0.61 1.39
CA PRO A 79 -24.73 0.82 1.07
C PRO A 79 -24.89 1.72 2.31
N GLU A 80 -25.14 1.16 3.47
CA GLU A 80 -25.23 1.90 4.74
C GLU A 80 -23.90 1.99 5.49
N ASP A 81 -22.84 1.38 4.94
CA ASP A 81 -21.53 1.35 5.56
C ASP A 81 -20.63 2.48 5.03
N GLU A 82 -19.76 2.99 5.91
CA GLU A 82 -18.78 4.02 5.62
C GLU A 82 -17.39 3.45 5.91
N PHE A 83 -16.52 3.41 4.90
CA PHE A 83 -15.14 2.99 5.03
C PHE A 83 -14.20 4.20 4.94
N PHE A 84 -13.25 4.26 5.87
CA PHE A 84 -12.22 5.31 5.91
C PHE A 84 -10.87 4.64 5.67
N LEU A 85 -10.30 4.81 4.47
CA LEU A 85 -9.05 4.20 4.07
C LEU A 85 -7.89 5.12 4.45
N TRP A 86 -7.11 4.72 5.46
CA TRP A 86 -5.98 5.44 6.00
C TRP A 86 -4.69 4.98 5.34
N PHE A 87 -4.45 5.39 4.11
CA PHE A 87 -3.26 5.01 3.36
C PHE A 87 -2.41 6.23 3.03
N GLU A 88 -1.11 6.09 3.25
CA GLU A 88 -0.09 7.08 2.92
C GLU A 88 0.09 7.23 1.41
N TYR A 89 1.04 8.05 1.01
CA TYR A 89 1.16 8.42 -0.40
C TYR A 89 2.07 7.48 -1.21
N GLU A 90 2.97 6.75 -0.56
CA GLU A 90 3.94 5.88 -1.21
C GLU A 90 3.28 4.62 -1.80
N LEU A 91 3.98 3.99 -2.75
CA LEU A 91 3.47 2.88 -3.56
C LEU A 91 3.01 1.68 -2.72
N PHE A 92 3.70 1.38 -1.61
CA PHE A 92 3.32 0.29 -0.71
C PHE A 92 1.87 0.47 -0.23
N CYS A 93 1.54 1.63 0.31
CA CYS A 93 0.19 1.96 0.74
C CYS A 93 -0.79 2.09 -0.43
N GLN A 94 -0.35 2.66 -1.55
CA GLN A 94 -1.23 2.84 -2.70
C GLN A 94 -1.64 1.51 -3.36
N ALA A 95 -0.74 0.55 -3.50
CA ALA A 95 -1.07 -0.79 -4.03
C ALA A 95 -2.10 -1.51 -3.14
N ASN A 96 -1.90 -1.47 -1.83
CA ASN A 96 -2.85 -2.03 -0.86
C ASN A 96 -4.21 -1.31 -0.92
N MET A 97 -4.22 0.01 -1.06
CA MET A 97 -5.45 0.79 -1.19
C MET A 97 -6.20 0.48 -2.49
N TRP A 98 -5.51 0.35 -3.63
CA TRP A 98 -6.15 -0.01 -4.90
C TRP A 98 -6.81 -1.39 -4.81
N PHE A 99 -6.15 -2.34 -4.17
CA PHE A 99 -6.72 -3.65 -3.90
C PHE A 99 -7.97 -3.56 -3.01
N CYS A 100 -7.93 -2.83 -1.88
CA CYS A 100 -9.09 -2.62 -1.01
C CYS A 100 -10.27 -1.98 -1.77
N LEU A 101 -10.01 -0.96 -2.61
CA LEU A 101 -11.04 -0.33 -3.45
C LEU A 101 -11.65 -1.30 -4.47
N THR A 102 -10.85 -2.26 -4.98
CA THR A 102 -11.35 -3.31 -5.86
C THR A 102 -12.33 -4.23 -5.15
N LEU A 103 -12.06 -4.60 -3.90
CA LEU A 103 -12.99 -5.41 -3.08
C LEU A 103 -14.27 -4.64 -2.75
N LEU A 104 -14.17 -3.34 -2.49
CA LEU A 104 -15.31 -2.48 -2.15
C LEU A 104 -16.18 -2.07 -3.36
N LYS A 105 -15.69 -2.20 -4.59
CA LYS A 105 -16.33 -1.65 -5.80
C LYS A 105 -17.82 -1.99 -5.95
N SER A 106 -18.20 -3.23 -5.66
CA SER A 106 -19.56 -3.72 -5.91
C SER A 106 -20.47 -3.67 -4.68
N THR A 107 -20.00 -3.15 -3.56
CA THR A 107 -20.72 -3.18 -2.28
C THR A 107 -21.74 -2.06 -2.13
N GLY A 108 -21.53 -0.96 -2.83
CA GLY A 108 -22.33 0.26 -2.70
C GLY A 108 -22.02 1.07 -1.44
N ALA A 109 -21.05 0.67 -0.64
CA ALA A 109 -20.60 1.40 0.55
C ALA A 109 -20.02 2.76 0.19
N LYS A 110 -20.10 3.72 1.11
CA LYS A 110 -19.40 4.99 0.98
C LYS A 110 -17.94 4.82 1.39
N VAL A 111 -17.03 5.26 0.56
CA VAL A 111 -15.60 5.11 0.81
C VAL A 111 -14.93 6.48 0.84
N PHE A 112 -14.14 6.71 1.87
CA PHE A 112 -13.39 7.95 2.06
C PHE A 112 -11.90 7.64 2.15
N ARG A 113 -11.09 8.48 1.53
CA ARG A 113 -9.66 8.49 1.75
C ARG A 113 -9.31 9.43 2.88
N VAL A 114 -8.53 8.94 3.84
CA VAL A 114 -7.88 9.75 4.87
C VAL A 114 -6.40 9.77 4.57
N MET A 115 -5.84 10.96 4.40
CA MET A 115 -4.47 11.19 3.96
C MET A 115 -3.66 11.90 5.04
N PRO A 116 -2.33 11.70 5.09
CA PRO A 116 -1.46 12.56 5.88
C PRO A 116 -1.62 14.02 5.47
N THR A 117 -1.72 14.92 6.46
CA THR A 117 -1.83 16.37 6.24
C THR A 117 -0.72 17.13 6.96
N GLY A 118 -0.43 18.35 6.51
CA GLY A 118 0.57 19.20 7.15
C GLY A 118 2.01 18.69 7.07
N LEU A 119 2.31 17.81 6.12
CA LEU A 119 3.63 17.25 5.94
C LEU A 119 4.60 18.29 5.34
N ASP A 120 5.87 18.17 5.75
CA ASP A 120 6.98 18.83 5.07
C ASP A 120 7.06 18.31 3.62
N PRO A 121 7.17 19.18 2.60
CA PRO A 121 7.30 18.76 1.20
C PRO A 121 8.42 17.74 0.94
N ASP A 122 9.50 17.78 1.76
CA ASP A 122 10.61 16.84 1.65
C ASP A 122 10.34 15.51 2.36
N LYS A 123 9.18 15.37 3.02
CA LYS A 123 8.80 14.23 3.86
C LYS A 123 7.43 13.65 3.52
N ILE A 124 6.94 13.88 2.32
CA ILE A 124 5.62 13.38 1.88
C ILE A 124 5.50 11.86 1.88
N TRP A 125 6.64 11.16 1.87
CA TRP A 125 6.72 9.69 1.87
C TRP A 125 6.99 9.11 3.27
N ASP A 126 7.05 9.93 4.33
CA ASP A 126 7.43 9.48 5.69
C ASP A 126 6.22 9.00 6.53
N GLY A 127 5.05 8.94 5.94
CA GLY A 127 3.86 8.41 6.60
C GLY A 127 2.99 9.45 7.32
N PHE A 128 2.10 8.94 8.18
CA PHE A 128 1.25 9.79 9.01
C PHE A 128 2.07 10.45 10.12
N GLY A 129 2.03 11.78 10.15
CA GLY A 129 2.42 12.56 11.33
C GLY A 129 1.33 12.52 12.41
N ALA A 130 0.84 13.70 12.88
CA ALA A 130 -0.29 13.76 13.79
C ALA A 130 -1.58 13.34 13.08
N MET A 131 -2.23 12.26 13.51
CA MET A 131 -3.48 11.75 12.92
C MET A 131 -4.68 12.69 13.18
N THR A 132 -4.58 13.52 14.22
CA THR A 132 -5.58 14.55 14.53
C THR A 132 -5.66 15.57 13.40
N GLY A 133 -6.83 15.71 12.83
CA GLY A 133 -7.09 16.60 11.69
C GLY A 133 -7.14 15.90 10.33
N CYS A 134 -6.38 14.80 10.14
CA CYS A 134 -6.42 14.05 8.88
C CYS A 134 -7.85 13.54 8.56
N PHE A 135 -8.57 13.12 9.58
CA PHE A 135 -9.94 12.64 9.43
C PHE A 135 -10.92 13.74 8.97
N ASP A 136 -10.73 14.97 9.44
CA ASP A 136 -11.59 16.10 9.07
C ASP A 136 -11.40 16.52 7.61
N GLU A 137 -10.20 16.30 7.06
CA GLU A 137 -9.83 16.61 5.67
C GLU A 137 -10.03 15.42 4.70
N ARG A 138 -10.73 14.38 5.15
CA ARG A 138 -10.99 13.19 4.32
C ARG A 138 -11.72 13.54 3.02
N VAL A 139 -11.41 12.81 1.97
CA VAL A 139 -12.00 12.98 0.64
C VAL A 139 -12.86 11.76 0.32
N GLU A 140 -14.11 11.95 -0.08
CA GLU A 140 -14.96 10.87 -0.57
C GLU A 140 -14.49 10.41 -1.95
N PHE A 141 -14.31 9.10 -2.14
CA PHE A 141 -14.03 8.53 -3.46
C PHE A 141 -15.29 8.58 -4.32
N THR A 142 -15.17 9.17 -5.51
CA THR A 142 -16.22 9.10 -6.53
C THR A 142 -16.23 7.71 -7.19
N ALA A 143 -17.31 7.38 -7.90
CA ALA A 143 -17.34 6.15 -8.71
C ALA A 143 -16.18 6.09 -9.73
N ALA A 144 -15.82 7.23 -10.32
CA ALA A 144 -14.68 7.32 -11.25
C ALA A 144 -13.33 7.08 -10.55
N ASP A 145 -13.18 7.49 -9.29
CA ASP A 145 -11.99 7.20 -8.50
C ASP A 145 -11.86 5.71 -8.20
N ILE A 146 -12.98 5.05 -7.84
CA ILE A 146 -13.01 3.60 -7.59
C ILE A 146 -12.71 2.83 -8.88
N ASP A 147 -13.29 3.23 -10.01
CA ASP A 147 -12.99 2.63 -11.31
C ASP A 147 -11.50 2.79 -11.68
N ALA A 148 -10.94 3.98 -11.51
CA ALA A 148 -9.52 4.24 -11.73
C ALA A 148 -8.63 3.37 -10.81
N ALA A 149 -8.98 3.21 -9.54
CA ALA A 149 -8.25 2.34 -8.62
C ALA A 149 -8.26 0.87 -9.05
N CYS A 150 -9.40 0.38 -9.56
CA CYS A 150 -9.48 -1.00 -10.09
C CYS A 150 -8.59 -1.18 -11.33
N GLU A 151 -8.55 -0.18 -12.23
CA GLU A 151 -7.67 -0.22 -13.38
C GLU A 151 -6.18 -0.12 -12.98
N LEU A 152 -5.86 0.69 -11.98
CA LEU A 152 -4.52 0.79 -11.39
C LEU A 152 -4.08 -0.54 -10.78
N TRP A 153 -4.95 -1.18 -10.00
CA TRP A 153 -4.69 -2.50 -9.45
C TRP A 153 -4.44 -3.53 -10.53
N GLN A 154 -5.29 -3.57 -11.56
CA GLN A 154 -5.14 -4.52 -12.67
C GLN A 154 -3.81 -4.28 -13.41
N ALA A 155 -3.50 -3.03 -13.78
CA ALA A 155 -2.26 -2.68 -14.47
C ALA A 155 -1.02 -3.01 -13.60
N PHE A 156 -1.11 -2.78 -12.29
CA PHE A 156 -0.03 -3.12 -11.37
C PHE A 156 0.18 -4.63 -11.25
N ARG A 157 -0.90 -5.39 -11.13
CA ARG A 157 -0.88 -6.86 -11.08
C ARG A 157 -0.30 -7.47 -12.36
N ASP A 158 -0.69 -6.93 -13.52
CA ASP A 158 -0.24 -7.39 -14.83
C ASP A 158 1.16 -6.88 -15.21
N ARG A 159 1.79 -6.05 -14.36
CA ARG A 159 3.07 -5.39 -14.63
C ARG A 159 3.04 -4.57 -15.93
N ASP A 160 1.88 -4.02 -16.28
CA ASP A 160 1.71 -3.16 -17.45
C ASP A 160 2.22 -1.74 -17.18
N ALA A 161 3.52 -1.54 -17.38
CA ALA A 161 4.18 -0.25 -17.18
C ALA A 161 3.57 0.86 -18.05
N GLY A 162 3.17 0.55 -19.30
CA GLY A 162 2.54 1.50 -20.21
C GLY A 162 1.21 1.99 -19.66
N ARG A 163 0.35 1.07 -19.25
CA ARG A 163 -0.95 1.40 -18.68
C ARG A 163 -0.84 2.17 -17.35
N LEU A 164 0.10 1.80 -16.49
CA LEU A 164 0.37 2.53 -15.25
C LEU A 164 0.74 3.99 -15.53
N LEU A 165 1.62 4.25 -16.50
CA LEU A 165 2.00 5.62 -16.87
C LEU A 165 0.83 6.44 -17.45
N GLU A 166 -0.05 5.82 -18.23
CA GLU A 166 -1.28 6.46 -18.73
C GLU A 166 -2.23 6.81 -17.57
N LEU A 167 -2.51 5.84 -16.69
CA LEU A 167 -3.38 6.02 -15.52
C LEU A 167 -2.81 7.08 -14.54
N GLY A 168 -1.50 7.24 -14.48
CA GLY A 168 -0.83 8.28 -13.70
C GLY A 168 -1.20 9.71 -14.11
N GLU A 169 -1.80 9.90 -15.29
CA GLU A 169 -2.30 11.22 -15.71
C GLU A 169 -3.73 11.52 -15.21
N TYR A 170 -4.41 10.56 -14.57
CA TYR A 170 -5.71 10.79 -13.93
C TYR A 170 -5.58 11.82 -12.81
N ARG A 171 -6.55 12.71 -12.69
CA ARG A 171 -6.55 13.78 -11.69
C ARG A 171 -7.77 13.70 -10.79
N SER A 172 -7.52 13.52 -9.50
CA SER A 172 -8.53 13.53 -8.45
C SER A 172 -7.91 14.02 -7.14
N PRO A 173 -8.68 14.73 -6.30
CA PRO A 173 -8.24 15.03 -4.93
C PRO A 173 -7.93 13.79 -4.09
N ALA A 174 -8.53 12.63 -4.43
CA ALA A 174 -8.26 11.37 -3.76
C ALA A 174 -6.88 10.75 -4.13
N PHE A 175 -6.21 11.22 -5.19
CA PHE A 175 -4.94 10.68 -5.69
C PHE A 175 -3.92 11.80 -5.97
N PRO A 176 -3.47 12.56 -4.96
CA PRO A 176 -2.65 13.77 -5.18
C PRO A 176 -1.27 13.50 -5.83
N PHE A 177 -0.64 12.36 -5.58
CA PHE A 177 0.69 11.99 -6.09
C PHE A 177 0.66 10.80 -7.05
N LEU A 178 -0.47 10.60 -7.74
CA LEU A 178 -0.67 9.42 -8.57
C LEU A 178 0.38 9.26 -9.66
N LYS A 179 0.81 10.35 -10.28
CA LYS A 179 1.80 10.32 -11.37
C LYS A 179 3.15 9.78 -10.90
N GLU A 180 3.61 10.24 -9.74
CA GLU A 180 4.85 9.81 -9.12
C GLU A 180 4.77 8.34 -8.71
N VAL A 181 3.66 7.93 -8.11
CA VAL A 181 3.41 6.56 -7.67
C VAL A 181 3.31 5.60 -8.86
N CYS A 182 2.60 5.96 -9.92
CA CYS A 182 2.50 5.14 -11.12
C CYS A 182 3.84 4.98 -11.84
N ARG A 183 4.70 6.02 -11.83
CA ARG A 183 6.06 5.90 -12.34
C ARG A 183 6.87 4.92 -11.49
N ALA A 184 6.79 5.02 -10.17
CA ALA A 184 7.45 4.07 -9.27
C ALA A 184 6.94 2.64 -9.49
N ALA A 185 5.64 2.45 -9.66
CA ALA A 185 5.03 1.16 -9.96
C ALA A 185 5.53 0.58 -11.29
N ALA A 186 5.66 1.40 -12.33
CA ALA A 186 6.17 0.99 -13.64
C ALA A 186 7.66 0.58 -13.60
N GLU A 187 8.43 1.11 -12.65
CA GLU A 187 9.87 0.88 -12.50
C GLU A 187 10.20 -0.08 -11.34
N ILE A 188 9.20 -0.68 -10.69
CA ILE A 188 9.38 -1.41 -9.42
C ILE A 188 10.34 -2.60 -9.52
N GLU A 189 10.38 -3.28 -10.66
CA GLU A 189 11.24 -4.45 -10.84
C GLU A 189 12.72 -4.11 -11.09
N THR A 190 13.04 -2.86 -11.42
CA THR A 190 14.39 -2.50 -11.83
C THR A 190 15.01 -1.41 -10.96
N ARG A 191 14.30 -0.33 -10.73
CA ARG A 191 14.86 0.86 -10.09
C ARG A 191 15.23 0.67 -8.62
N PRO A 192 14.44 0.00 -7.76
CA PRO A 192 14.84 -0.25 -6.37
C PRO A 192 16.17 -1.02 -6.29
N GLN A 193 16.31 -2.09 -7.08
CA GLN A 193 17.54 -2.88 -7.13
C GLN A 193 18.73 -2.06 -7.62
N ALA A 194 18.54 -1.23 -8.65
CA ALA A 194 19.61 -0.36 -9.16
C ALA A 194 20.08 0.62 -8.10
N ILE A 195 19.17 1.22 -7.33
CA ILE A 195 19.52 2.15 -6.24
C ILE A 195 20.31 1.42 -5.15
N VAL A 196 19.89 0.23 -4.72
CA VAL A 196 20.61 -0.55 -3.72
C VAL A 196 22.02 -0.92 -4.22
N ASN A 197 22.15 -1.35 -5.47
CA ASN A 197 23.45 -1.67 -6.08
C ASN A 197 24.40 -0.44 -6.07
N GLU A 198 23.89 0.75 -6.39
CA GLU A 198 24.65 2.00 -6.33
C GLU A 198 25.09 2.34 -4.90
N LEU A 199 24.21 2.15 -3.92
CA LEU A 199 24.51 2.41 -2.50
C LEU A 199 25.62 1.47 -2.02
N LEU A 200 25.53 0.17 -2.30
CA LEU A 200 26.55 -0.81 -1.96
C LEU A 200 27.90 -0.49 -2.64
N ALA A 201 27.89 -0.11 -3.91
CA ALA A 201 29.09 0.29 -4.64
C ALA A 201 29.74 1.56 -4.07
N ASN A 202 28.96 2.43 -3.42
CA ASN A 202 29.44 3.65 -2.75
C ASN A 202 29.86 3.41 -1.29
N GLY A 203 29.84 2.15 -0.81
CA GLY A 203 30.35 1.76 0.51
C GLY A 203 29.30 1.71 1.63
N HIS A 204 28.01 1.92 1.33
CA HIS A 204 26.91 1.69 2.29
C HIS A 204 26.68 0.19 2.41
N THR A 205 26.99 -0.43 3.55
CA THR A 205 26.90 -1.91 3.71
C THR A 205 26.00 -2.36 4.86
N ALA A 206 25.78 -1.51 5.87
CA ALA A 206 24.87 -1.79 6.96
C ALA A 206 23.41 -1.57 6.50
N LEU A 207 22.51 -2.48 6.87
CA LEU A 207 21.08 -2.39 6.49
C LEU A 207 20.48 -1.02 6.85
N GLU A 208 20.73 -0.53 8.07
CA GLU A 208 20.20 0.76 8.53
C GLU A 208 20.66 1.93 7.66
N ASP A 209 21.94 1.93 7.26
CA ASP A 209 22.52 2.97 6.41
C ASP A 209 21.98 2.90 4.99
N VAL A 210 21.90 1.69 4.40
CA VAL A 210 21.29 1.48 3.08
C VAL A 210 19.83 1.89 3.08
N LEU A 211 19.05 1.50 4.09
CA LEU A 211 17.64 1.84 4.23
C LEU A 211 17.44 3.36 4.34
N HIS A 212 18.26 4.03 5.15
CA HIS A 212 18.21 5.47 5.30
C HIS A 212 18.46 6.22 3.99
N GLU A 213 19.53 5.84 3.28
CA GLU A 213 19.87 6.45 1.99
C GLU A 213 18.88 6.05 0.87
N PHE A 214 18.36 4.82 0.91
CA PHE A 214 17.31 4.38 -0.01
C PHE A 214 16.04 5.24 0.15
N ARG A 215 15.58 5.45 1.38
CA ARG A 215 14.39 6.28 1.66
C ARG A 215 14.54 7.71 1.16
N LYS A 216 15.72 8.31 1.27
CA LYS A 216 15.99 9.64 0.73
C LYS A 216 15.86 9.71 -0.80
N ARG A 217 16.26 8.64 -1.51
CA ARG A 217 16.28 8.60 -2.99
C ARG A 217 15.01 8.05 -3.60
N ALA A 218 14.32 7.20 -2.86
CA ALA A 218 13.27 6.32 -3.34
C ALA A 218 12.14 6.11 -2.32
N GLY A 219 11.87 7.09 -1.45
CA GLY A 219 10.80 7.04 -0.45
C GLY A 219 9.42 6.74 -1.06
N VAL A 220 9.21 7.10 -2.32
CA VAL A 220 7.98 6.81 -3.08
C VAL A 220 7.63 5.31 -3.14
N TYR A 221 8.58 4.40 -2.95
CA TYR A 221 8.28 2.95 -2.91
C TYR A 221 7.67 2.50 -1.58
N GLY A 222 7.94 3.21 -0.48
CA GLY A 222 7.47 2.84 0.86
C GLY A 222 8.13 1.58 1.43
N PHE A 223 9.30 1.17 0.90
CA PHE A 223 9.97 -0.05 1.33
C PHE A 223 10.48 0.04 2.77
N GLY A 224 10.17 -0.99 3.54
CA GLY A 224 10.69 -1.21 4.87
C GLY A 224 12.05 -1.92 4.86
N ASP A 225 12.49 -2.29 6.05
CA ASP A 225 13.74 -3.01 6.29
C ASP A 225 13.79 -4.36 5.56
N LEU A 226 12.72 -5.15 5.64
CA LEU A 226 12.66 -6.48 5.04
C LEU A 226 12.77 -6.42 3.50
N GLN A 227 12.10 -5.46 2.84
CA GLN A 227 12.20 -5.31 1.39
C GLN A 227 13.63 -4.87 0.98
N VAL A 228 14.24 -3.92 1.71
CA VAL A 228 15.59 -3.45 1.41
C VAL A 228 16.62 -4.54 1.70
N GLU A 229 16.46 -5.32 2.78
CA GLU A 229 17.33 -6.47 3.08
C GLU A 229 17.32 -7.51 1.96
N ARG A 230 16.16 -7.82 1.40
CA ARG A 230 16.05 -8.73 0.24
C ARG A 230 16.78 -8.18 -0.99
N LEU A 231 16.70 -6.88 -1.27
CA LEU A 231 17.44 -6.25 -2.36
C LEU A 231 18.96 -6.31 -2.14
N ILE A 232 19.44 -6.16 -0.90
CA ILE A 232 20.85 -6.32 -0.54
C ILE A 232 21.30 -7.77 -0.78
N HIS A 233 20.52 -8.75 -0.35
CA HIS A 233 20.82 -10.16 -0.57
C HIS A 233 20.86 -10.50 -2.07
N ALA A 234 19.93 -9.97 -2.87
CA ALA A 234 19.92 -10.19 -4.32
C ALA A 234 21.12 -9.58 -5.03
N ALA A 235 21.69 -8.49 -4.51
CA ALA A 235 22.91 -7.85 -5.04
C ALA A 235 24.19 -8.67 -4.74
N SER A 236 24.13 -9.59 -3.77
CA SER A 236 25.30 -10.36 -3.29
C SER A 236 25.43 -11.74 -3.96
N ASN A 237 24.44 -12.13 -4.78
CA ASN A 237 24.41 -13.39 -5.55
C ASN A 237 24.66 -13.16 -7.03
#